data_ae7b779d0a0066bb285e832c2b4479bc
#
_entry.id   ae7b779d0a0066bb285e832c2b4479bc
#
_cell.length_a   1.000
_cell.length_b   1.000
_cell.length_c   1.000
_cell.angle_alpha   90.00
_cell.angle_beta   90.00
_cell.angle_gamma   90.00
#
_symmetry.space_group_name_H-M   'P 1'
#
loop_
_entity.id
_entity.type
_entity.pdbx_description
1 polymer ?
#
loop_
_entity_poly.entity_id
_entity_poly.type
_entity_poly.pdbx_seq_one_letter_code
_entity_poly.pdbx_strand_id
1 'polypeptide(L)'
;MYLVLMKNFIYIFIIILFITNCTLNKVVKHHGVHNLEKKNNKIIVMQMNTNDVIKLLGTPSTKSTFDNDLWIYLERKKTASKVTSLGREKMLNNNILVLEFDKKGILVKKDFLVMKDMNKLKLSKNKTTVINKKDTFISTFMSSLRQKINDPLGVKGAK
;
A
#
# COMPACT_ATOMS: atom_id res chain seq x y z
N MET A 1 2.30 -61.07 15.69
CA MET A 1 2.96 -60.12 14.76
C MET A 1 1.96 -59.17 14.09
N TYR A 2 0.86 -59.62 13.52
CA TYR A 2 -0.16 -58.77 12.86
C TYR A 2 -0.85 -57.79 13.80
N LEU A 3 -1.16 -58.12 15.03
CA LEU A 3 -1.79 -57.24 16.01
C LEU A 3 -0.92 -56.02 16.37
N VAL A 4 0.38 -56.18 16.46
CA VAL A 4 1.32 -55.09 16.76
C VAL A 4 1.45 -54.15 15.56
N LEU A 5 1.45 -54.66 14.34
CA LEU A 5 1.46 -53.84 13.11
C LEU A 5 0.17 -53.04 12.97
N MET A 6 -0.99 -53.62 13.22
CA MET A 6 -2.29 -52.91 13.22
C MET A 6 -2.33 -51.79 14.25
N LYS A 7 -1.84 -52.03 15.46
CA LYS A 7 -1.79 -51.01 16.52
C LYS A 7 -0.92 -49.82 16.12
N ASN A 8 0.26 -50.03 15.54
CA ASN A 8 1.14 -48.98 15.06
C ASN A 8 0.52 -48.20 13.91
N PHE A 9 -0.20 -48.86 13.00
CA PHE A 9 -0.91 -48.21 11.91
C PHE A 9 -2.01 -47.27 12.41
N ILE A 10 -2.74 -47.67 13.43
CA ILE A 10 -3.77 -46.84 14.08
C ILE A 10 -3.15 -45.58 14.71
N TYR A 11 -2.01 -45.69 15.37
CA TYR A 11 -1.33 -44.52 15.95
C TYR A 11 -0.84 -43.55 14.87
N ILE A 12 -0.28 -44.03 13.76
CA ILE A 12 0.13 -43.22 12.65
C ILE A 12 -1.07 -42.50 12.03
N PHE A 13 -2.20 -43.19 11.87
CA PHE A 13 -3.41 -42.59 11.32
C PHE A 13 -3.98 -41.48 12.22
N ILE A 14 -3.97 -41.67 13.54
CA ILE A 14 -4.38 -40.69 14.54
C ILE A 14 -3.46 -39.45 14.47
N ILE A 15 -2.15 -39.64 14.40
CA ILE A 15 -1.17 -38.54 14.29
C ILE A 15 -1.41 -37.72 13.01
N ILE A 16 -1.68 -38.37 11.87
CA ILE A 16 -1.99 -37.70 10.60
C ILE A 16 -3.26 -36.87 10.71
N LEU A 17 -4.31 -37.36 11.40
CA LEU A 17 -5.55 -36.64 11.65
C LEU A 17 -5.35 -35.34 12.46
N PHE A 18 -4.42 -35.34 13.43
CA PHE A 18 -4.10 -34.14 14.21
C PHE A 18 -3.30 -33.08 13.43
N ILE A 19 -2.53 -33.47 12.42
CA ILE A 19 -1.71 -32.57 11.63
C ILE A 19 -2.55 -31.79 10.59
N THR A 20 -3.72 -32.31 10.17
CA THR A 20 -4.54 -31.71 9.11
C THR A 20 -5.37 -30.50 9.57
N ASN A 21 -5.46 -30.22 10.86
CA ASN A 21 -6.29 -29.14 11.42
C ASN A 21 -5.60 -27.77 11.47
N CYS A 22 -4.40 -27.60 10.90
CA CYS A 22 -3.72 -26.31 10.91
C CYS A 22 -4.19 -25.43 9.75
N THR A 23 -5.33 -24.76 9.90
CA THR A 23 -5.77 -23.70 8.98
C THR A 23 -4.94 -22.46 9.25
N LEU A 24 -3.93 -22.22 8.43
CA LEU A 24 -3.13 -21.00 8.44
C LEU A 24 -4.00 -19.82 7.97
N ASN A 25 -4.54 -19.09 8.90
CA ASN A 25 -5.26 -17.86 8.60
C ASN A 25 -4.32 -16.85 7.96
N LYS A 26 -4.77 -16.30 6.84
CA LYS A 26 -4.01 -15.32 6.07
C LYS A 26 -4.00 -13.99 6.83
N VAL A 27 -2.85 -13.61 7.36
CA VAL A 27 -2.69 -12.33 8.04
C VAL A 27 -2.63 -11.20 7.00
N VAL A 28 -3.55 -10.24 7.12
CA VAL A 28 -3.58 -9.03 6.30
C VAL A 28 -3.10 -7.86 7.16
N LYS A 29 -2.00 -7.25 6.74
CA LYS A 29 -1.48 -6.00 7.32
C LYS A 29 -2.07 -4.82 6.57
N HIS A 30 -2.60 -3.86 7.31
CA HIS A 30 -3.21 -2.65 6.78
C HIS A 30 -2.44 -1.42 7.24
N HIS A 31 -2.13 -0.51 6.32
CA HIS A 31 -1.45 0.74 6.60
C HIS A 31 -2.19 1.91 5.94
N GLY A 32 -2.26 3.03 6.63
CA GLY A 32 -2.90 4.25 6.17
C GLY A 32 -4.42 4.24 6.36
N VAL A 33 -5.12 4.97 5.52
CA VAL A 33 -6.56 5.19 5.64
C VAL A 33 -7.35 3.97 5.19
N HIS A 34 -8.23 3.46 6.04
CA HIS A 34 -9.11 2.35 5.69
C HIS A 34 -10.19 2.77 4.68
N ASN A 35 -10.42 1.92 3.66
CA ASN A 35 -11.46 2.12 2.64
C ASN A 35 -11.35 3.48 1.94
N LEU A 36 -10.13 3.83 1.52
CA LEU A 36 -9.82 5.12 0.91
C LEU A 36 -10.68 5.39 -0.33
N GLU A 37 -10.95 4.39 -1.15
CA GLU A 37 -11.80 4.49 -2.32
C GLU A 37 -13.24 4.92 -1.98
N LYS A 38 -13.87 4.28 -0.99
CA LYS A 38 -15.22 4.66 -0.52
C LYS A 38 -15.25 6.07 0.05
N LYS A 39 -14.20 6.47 0.75
CA LYS A 39 -14.06 7.82 1.31
C LYS A 39 -13.81 8.85 0.21
N ASN A 40 -13.00 8.52 -0.80
CA ASN A 40 -12.77 9.37 -1.96
C ASN A 40 -14.08 9.76 -2.67
N ASN A 41 -15.04 8.83 -2.79
CA ASN A 41 -16.34 9.12 -3.42
C ASN A 41 -17.17 10.17 -2.66
N LYS A 42 -16.90 10.37 -1.37
CA LYS A 42 -17.57 11.41 -0.55
C LYS A 42 -16.91 12.77 -0.63
N ILE A 43 -15.74 12.86 -1.25
CA ILE A 43 -14.97 14.11 -1.35
C ILE A 43 -15.41 14.87 -2.59
N ILE A 44 -15.90 16.10 -2.38
CA ILE A 44 -16.42 16.98 -3.43
C ILE A 44 -15.48 18.18 -3.55
N VAL A 45 -14.89 18.33 -4.75
CA VAL A 45 -14.01 19.45 -5.10
C VAL A 45 -14.80 20.75 -5.09
N MET A 46 -14.18 21.85 -4.67
CA MET A 46 -14.74 23.20 -4.53
C MET A 46 -15.83 23.36 -3.44
N GLN A 47 -16.13 22.31 -2.69
CA GLN A 47 -17.12 22.38 -1.60
C GLN A 47 -16.53 22.04 -0.22
N MET A 48 -15.52 21.15 -0.19
CA MET A 48 -14.91 20.72 1.06
C MET A 48 -13.66 21.54 1.38
N ASN A 49 -13.45 21.79 2.66
CA ASN A 49 -12.25 22.42 3.19
C ASN A 49 -11.33 21.40 3.91
N THR A 50 -10.17 21.86 4.34
CA THR A 50 -9.17 21.04 5.06
C THR A 50 -9.75 20.35 6.30
N ASN A 51 -10.64 21.04 7.07
CA ASN A 51 -11.24 20.48 8.27
C ASN A 51 -12.23 19.36 7.95
N ASP A 52 -13.00 19.49 6.87
CA ASP A 52 -13.94 18.46 6.44
C ASP A 52 -13.21 17.20 5.98
N VAL A 53 -12.09 17.38 5.26
CA VAL A 53 -11.24 16.28 4.83
C VAL A 53 -10.60 15.58 6.03
N ILE A 54 -10.11 16.33 7.04
CA ILE A 54 -9.57 15.72 8.27
C ILE A 54 -10.64 14.93 9.02
N LYS A 55 -11.86 15.44 9.13
CA LYS A 55 -12.97 14.70 9.76
C LYS A 55 -13.28 13.40 9.04
N LEU A 56 -13.19 13.37 7.70
CA LEU A 56 -13.51 12.20 6.90
C LEU A 56 -12.37 11.19 6.83
N LEU A 57 -11.14 11.65 6.59
CA LEU A 57 -9.97 10.80 6.30
C LEU A 57 -9.02 10.66 7.50
N GLY A 58 -9.05 11.59 8.43
CA GLY A 58 -8.03 11.76 9.47
C GLY A 58 -6.86 12.61 8.98
N THR A 59 -5.74 12.54 9.69
CA THR A 59 -4.51 13.23 9.30
C THR A 59 -3.91 12.63 8.02
N PRO A 60 -3.43 13.44 7.07
CA PRO A 60 -2.79 12.95 5.86
C PRO A 60 -1.47 12.25 6.16
N SER A 61 -1.10 11.30 5.32
CA SER A 61 0.18 10.60 5.40
C SER A 61 1.37 11.53 5.13
N THR A 62 1.17 12.51 4.26
CA THR A 62 2.18 13.53 3.91
C THR A 62 1.49 14.81 3.51
N LYS A 63 2.11 15.95 3.85
CA LYS A 63 1.73 17.30 3.41
C LYS A 63 2.91 17.95 2.70
N SER A 64 2.61 18.74 1.68
CA SER A 64 3.56 19.63 1.02
C SER A 64 2.96 21.01 0.93
N THR A 65 3.77 22.04 1.18
CA THR A 65 3.37 23.44 1.29
C THR A 65 4.14 24.35 0.33
N PHE A 66 4.56 23.81 -0.84
CA PHE A 66 5.37 24.63 -1.77
C PHE A 66 4.54 25.75 -2.41
N ASP A 67 3.57 25.47 -3.24
CA ASP A 67 2.72 26.47 -3.90
C ASP A 67 1.30 26.48 -3.33
N ASN A 68 0.66 25.32 -3.35
CA ASN A 68 -0.60 25.01 -2.74
C ASN A 68 -0.39 23.91 -1.71
N ASP A 69 -1.24 23.85 -0.69
CA ASP A 69 -1.23 22.72 0.25
C ASP A 69 -1.61 21.44 -0.45
N LEU A 70 -0.63 20.57 -0.63
CA LEU A 70 -0.84 19.25 -1.23
C LEU A 70 -0.84 18.18 -0.13
N TRP A 71 -1.97 17.49 0.01
CA TRP A 71 -2.14 16.42 1.00
C TRP A 71 -2.23 15.06 0.32
N ILE A 72 -1.46 14.11 0.84
CA ILE A 72 -1.41 12.76 0.30
C ILE A 72 -1.88 11.78 1.35
N TYR A 73 -2.87 10.99 0.98
CA TYR A 73 -3.41 9.88 1.75
C TYR A 73 -3.05 8.56 1.09
N LEU A 74 -2.67 7.58 1.88
CA LEU A 74 -2.27 6.26 1.43
C LEU A 74 -3.18 5.20 2.04
N GLU A 75 -3.61 4.21 1.25
CA GLU A 75 -4.16 2.95 1.71
C GLU A 75 -3.32 1.80 1.15
N ARG A 76 -2.69 1.03 2.02
CA ARG A 76 -1.89 -0.12 1.62
C ARG A 76 -2.33 -1.36 2.38
N LYS A 77 -2.68 -2.42 1.63
CA LYS A 77 -2.97 -3.75 2.17
C LYS A 77 -1.94 -4.74 1.68
N LYS A 78 -1.28 -5.40 2.60
CA LYS A 78 -0.33 -6.48 2.33
C LYS A 78 -0.79 -7.75 3.02
N THR A 79 -0.51 -8.89 2.42
CA THR A 79 -0.73 -10.18 3.06
C THR A 79 0.58 -10.94 3.12
N ALA A 80 0.82 -11.58 4.26
CA ALA A 80 1.88 -12.58 4.32
C ALA A 80 1.49 -13.72 3.38
N SER A 81 2.39 -14.06 2.47
CA SER A 81 2.20 -15.17 1.56
C SER A 81 2.21 -16.49 2.34
N LYS A 82 1.68 -17.55 1.73
CA LYS A 82 1.69 -18.90 2.28
C LYS A 82 3.11 -19.29 2.70
N VAL A 83 3.25 -20.14 3.70
CA VAL A 83 4.54 -20.70 4.18
C VAL A 83 5.41 -21.19 3.02
N THR A 84 4.78 -21.76 1.98
CA THR A 84 5.42 -22.21 0.73
C THR A 84 6.14 -21.11 -0.06
N SER A 85 5.84 -19.83 0.19
CA SER A 85 6.42 -18.67 -0.52
C SER A 85 7.53 -18.00 0.27
N LEU A 86 8.11 -18.66 1.28
CA LEU A 86 9.23 -18.17 2.08
C LEU A 86 8.99 -16.78 2.70
N GLY A 87 7.74 -16.51 3.14
CA GLY A 87 7.41 -15.26 3.83
C GLY A 87 7.30 -14.02 2.93
N ARG A 88 7.34 -14.14 1.62
CA ARG A 88 7.18 -13.00 0.71
C ARG A 88 5.82 -12.36 0.89
N GLU A 89 5.81 -11.06 1.21
CA GLU A 89 4.58 -10.28 1.31
C GLU A 89 4.02 -9.99 -0.09
N LYS A 90 2.74 -10.26 -0.28
CA LYS A 90 2.02 -9.88 -1.50
C LYS A 90 1.22 -8.62 -1.23
N MET A 91 1.35 -7.61 -2.08
CA MET A 91 0.52 -6.42 -2.05
C MET A 91 -0.87 -6.77 -2.60
N LEU A 92 -1.90 -6.50 -1.81
CA LEU A 92 -3.30 -6.70 -2.19
C LEU A 92 -3.92 -5.42 -2.72
N ASN A 93 -3.59 -4.29 -2.10
CA ASN A 93 -4.10 -2.97 -2.46
C ASN A 93 -3.05 -1.92 -2.18
N ASN A 94 -2.97 -0.89 -3.02
CA ASN A 94 -2.13 0.29 -2.84
C ASN A 94 -2.79 1.46 -3.57
N ASN A 95 -3.63 2.18 -2.85
CA ASN A 95 -4.34 3.34 -3.34
C ASN A 95 -3.73 4.61 -2.77
N ILE A 96 -3.66 5.64 -3.57
CA ILE A 96 -3.16 6.96 -3.19
C ILE A 96 -4.21 7.98 -3.60
N LEU A 97 -4.55 8.86 -2.66
CA LEU A 97 -5.39 10.00 -2.89
C LEU A 97 -4.56 11.26 -2.68
N VAL A 98 -4.48 12.09 -3.72
CA VAL A 98 -3.79 13.37 -3.71
C VAL A 98 -4.85 14.47 -3.73
N LEU A 99 -4.79 15.36 -2.76
CA LEU A 99 -5.70 16.49 -2.59
C LEU A 99 -4.88 17.77 -2.61
N GLU A 100 -5.31 18.75 -3.41
CA GLU A 100 -4.69 20.06 -3.51
C GLU A 100 -5.66 21.11 -2.98
N PHE A 101 -5.20 21.94 -2.05
CA PHE A 101 -5.98 22.99 -1.42
C PHE A 101 -5.42 24.36 -1.83
N ASP A 102 -6.30 25.33 -1.96
CA ASP A 102 -5.91 26.72 -2.17
C ASP A 102 -5.41 27.38 -0.86
N LYS A 103 -4.99 28.63 -0.95
CA LYS A 103 -4.53 29.42 0.21
C LYS A 103 -5.60 29.64 1.28
N LYS A 104 -6.88 29.43 0.96
CA LYS A 104 -8.01 29.53 1.88
C LYS A 104 -8.37 28.19 2.50
N GLY A 105 -7.67 27.12 2.12
CA GLY A 105 -7.93 25.76 2.57
C GLY A 105 -9.13 25.09 1.90
N ILE A 106 -9.57 25.57 0.73
CA ILE A 106 -10.64 24.94 -0.07
C ILE A 106 -9.99 23.91 -1.02
N LEU A 107 -10.61 22.74 -1.13
CA LEU A 107 -10.15 21.67 -2.02
C LEU A 107 -10.37 22.07 -3.48
N VAL A 108 -9.29 22.26 -4.25
CA VAL A 108 -9.34 22.68 -5.66
C VAL A 108 -9.10 21.52 -6.62
N LYS A 109 -8.36 20.48 -6.20
CA LYS A 109 -8.09 19.33 -7.05
C LYS A 109 -8.03 18.04 -6.27
N LYS A 110 -8.46 16.95 -6.92
CA LYS A 110 -8.48 15.61 -6.37
C LYS A 110 -8.02 14.60 -7.42
N ASP A 111 -6.97 13.84 -7.11
CA ASP A 111 -6.47 12.77 -7.97
C ASP A 111 -6.43 11.46 -7.18
N PHE A 112 -7.04 10.40 -7.72
CA PHE A 112 -7.06 9.07 -7.10
C PHE A 112 -6.30 8.08 -7.97
N LEU A 113 -5.23 7.52 -7.42
CA LEU A 113 -4.33 6.59 -8.09
C LEU A 113 -4.48 5.20 -7.48
N VAL A 114 -4.64 4.20 -8.32
CA VAL A 114 -4.73 2.79 -7.91
C VAL A 114 -3.45 2.02 -8.27
N MET A 115 -3.30 0.84 -7.70
CA MET A 115 -2.12 -0.01 -7.92
C MET A 115 -1.81 -0.26 -9.42
N LYS A 116 -2.83 -0.29 -10.28
CA LYS A 116 -2.66 -0.46 -11.73
C LYS A 116 -1.96 0.73 -12.40
N ASP A 117 -2.17 1.92 -11.87
CA ASP A 117 -1.57 3.15 -12.42
C ASP A 117 -0.09 3.24 -12.09
N MET A 118 0.36 2.63 -11.01
CA MET A 118 1.77 2.57 -10.61
C MET A 118 2.66 1.79 -11.59
N ASN A 119 2.11 0.79 -12.29
CA ASN A 119 2.85 -0.01 -13.26
C ASN A 119 3.09 0.69 -14.60
N LYS A 120 2.44 1.83 -14.84
CA LYS A 120 2.58 2.61 -16.07
C LYS A 120 3.78 3.54 -16.08
N LEU A 121 4.43 3.77 -14.94
CA LEU A 121 5.64 4.58 -14.86
C LEU A 121 6.83 3.78 -15.39
N LYS A 122 7.08 3.83 -16.69
CA LYS A 122 8.34 3.38 -17.28
C LYS A 122 9.43 4.36 -16.86
N LEU A 123 10.50 3.87 -16.23
CA LEU A 123 11.71 4.65 -16.02
C LEU A 123 12.27 5.03 -17.38
N SER A 124 12.09 6.30 -17.77
CA SER A 124 12.82 6.85 -18.91
C SER A 124 14.29 6.96 -18.51
N LYS A 125 15.18 6.35 -19.29
CA LYS A 125 16.63 6.51 -19.13
C LYS A 125 17.12 7.89 -19.63
N ASN A 126 16.24 8.71 -20.18
CA ASN A 126 16.61 10.03 -20.67
C ASN A 126 16.85 10.95 -19.47
N LYS A 127 18.00 11.62 -19.47
CA LYS A 127 18.31 12.69 -18.52
C LYS A 127 17.22 13.75 -18.65
N THR A 128 16.41 13.89 -17.62
CA THR A 128 15.41 14.94 -17.58
C THR A 128 16.13 16.24 -17.30
N THR A 129 16.15 17.15 -18.25
CA THR A 129 16.42 18.56 -17.98
C THR A 129 15.29 19.01 -17.04
N VAL A 130 15.65 19.53 -15.88
CA VAL A 130 14.72 20.02 -14.87
C VAL A 130 14.01 21.24 -15.48
N ILE A 131 12.85 21.02 -16.10
CA ILE A 131 11.90 22.07 -16.35
C ILE A 131 11.00 22.06 -15.12
N ASN A 132 11.02 23.14 -14.33
CA ASN A 132 10.15 23.35 -13.17
C ASN A 132 8.69 23.41 -13.63
N LYS A 133 8.09 22.26 -13.92
CA LYS A 133 6.64 22.12 -14.07
C LYS A 133 6.07 21.47 -12.81
N LYS A 134 4.93 21.95 -12.39
CA LYS A 134 4.19 21.48 -11.20
C LYS A 134 3.98 19.95 -11.13
N ASP A 135 4.12 19.26 -12.27
CA ASP A 135 3.98 17.81 -12.40
C ASP A 135 5.17 17.01 -11.81
N THR A 136 6.30 17.68 -11.56
CA THR A 136 7.57 17.03 -11.18
C THR A 136 7.54 16.51 -9.74
N PHE A 137 6.76 17.14 -8.84
CA PHE A 137 6.68 16.73 -7.44
C PHE A 137 6.01 15.36 -7.28
N ILE A 138 4.89 15.14 -7.94
CA ILE A 138 4.17 13.87 -7.89
C ILE A 138 5.02 12.74 -8.48
N SER A 139 5.72 12.99 -9.59
CA SER A 139 6.60 12.00 -10.21
C SER A 139 7.81 11.67 -9.32
N THR A 140 8.41 12.67 -8.67
CA THR A 140 9.54 12.47 -7.73
C THR A 140 9.09 11.74 -6.47
N PHE A 141 7.92 12.08 -5.92
CA PHE A 141 7.35 11.41 -4.77
C PHE A 141 7.02 9.94 -5.09
N MET A 142 6.42 9.68 -6.24
CA MET A 142 6.11 8.33 -6.70
C MET A 142 7.37 7.49 -6.95
N SER A 143 8.44 8.10 -7.46
CA SER A 143 9.72 7.41 -7.63
C SER A 143 10.37 7.07 -6.28
N SER A 144 10.30 7.96 -5.29
CA SER A 144 10.85 7.71 -3.94
C SER A 144 10.06 6.63 -3.19
N LEU A 145 8.73 6.58 -3.35
CA LEU A 145 7.92 5.47 -2.83
C LEU A 145 8.28 4.14 -3.48
N ARG A 146 8.53 4.15 -4.80
CA ARG A 146 8.95 2.97 -5.55
C ARG A 146 10.32 2.47 -5.09
N GLN A 147 11.27 3.36 -4.86
CA GLN A 147 12.60 3.01 -4.37
C GLN A 147 12.51 2.33 -2.99
N LYS A 148 11.73 2.87 -2.05
CA LYS A 148 11.48 2.22 -0.75
C LYS A 148 10.74 0.89 -0.82
N ILE A 149 9.97 0.66 -1.87
CA ILE A 149 9.25 -0.61 -2.08
C ILE A 149 10.18 -1.68 -2.63
N ASN A 150 11.09 -1.29 -3.52
CA ASN A 150 12.02 -2.23 -4.17
C ASN A 150 13.27 -2.52 -3.31
N ASP A 151 13.62 -1.62 -2.40
CA ASP A 151 14.75 -1.80 -1.48
C ASP A 151 14.31 -1.58 -0.02
N PRO A 152 13.62 -2.57 0.58
CA PRO A 152 13.07 -2.45 1.93
C PRO A 152 14.15 -2.43 3.03
N LEU A 153 15.39 -2.77 2.75
CA LEU A 153 16.45 -2.91 3.73
C LEU A 153 17.58 -1.87 3.61
N GLY A 154 17.49 -0.94 2.64
CA GLY A 154 18.45 0.17 2.54
C GLY A 154 19.91 -0.28 2.40
N VAL A 155 20.15 -1.44 1.78
CA VAL A 155 21.52 -1.90 1.50
C VAL A 155 22.13 -0.96 0.49
N LYS A 156 22.85 0.05 0.98
CA LYS A 156 23.73 0.84 0.14
C LYS A 156 24.73 -0.14 -0.47
N GLY A 157 24.62 -0.36 -1.77
CA GLY A 157 25.65 -1.04 -2.52
C GLY A 157 26.97 -0.34 -2.27
N ALA A 158 27.84 -0.97 -1.49
CA ALA A 158 29.22 -0.57 -1.38
C ALA A 158 29.85 -0.71 -2.76
N LYS A 159 30.42 0.35 -3.23
CA LYS A 159 31.44 0.32 -4.22
C LYS A 159 32.59 1.11 -3.79
#